data_f3afd99a24c98d73743f4cf5a1f55bda
#
_entry.id   f3afd99a24c98d73743f4cf5a1f55bda
#
_cell.length_a   1.000
_cell.length_b   1.000
_cell.length_c   1.000
_cell.angle_alpha   90.00
_cell.angle_beta   90.00
_cell.angle_gamma   90.00
#
_symmetry.space_group_name_H-M   'P 1'
#
loop_
_entity.id
_entity.type
_entity.pdbx_description
1 polymer ?
#
loop_
_entity_poly.entity_id
_entity_poly.type
_entity_poly.pdbx_seq_one_letter_code
_entity_poly.pdbx_strand_id
1 'polypeptide(L)'
;MEDSELVIRSGAVADLPAILEFWVEAAEGTDRRDDPNKVVALIERDPEALLIAEIGGRMVGTLIAGWDGWRAHLYRLAVAVEFRRRGIGGALIEAAEERFSGFAAFRVDAMVLHDNELAHHAWQAAGYRRQAQWGRWVKPLV
;
A
#
# COMPACT_ATOMS: atom_id res chain seq x y z
N MET A 1 26.49 -1.47 -13.47
CA MET A 1 25.81 -2.08 -13.23
C MET A 1 24.55 -2.00 -13.60
N GLU A 2 24.09 -2.66 -13.86
CA GLU A 2 22.97 -2.63 -14.27
C GLU A 2 22.01 -2.38 -13.43
N ASP A 3 21.20 -1.74 -13.80
CA ASP A 3 20.13 -1.38 -13.02
C ASP A 3 19.29 -2.53 -12.72
N SER A 4 18.92 -2.67 -11.53
CA SER A 4 17.95 -3.66 -11.15
C SER A 4 16.58 -3.14 -11.50
N GLU A 5 15.80 -3.97 -12.11
CA GLU A 5 14.44 -3.60 -12.46
C GLU A 5 13.55 -3.58 -11.26
N LEU A 6 12.55 -2.72 -11.31
CA LEU A 6 11.49 -2.69 -10.31
C LEU A 6 10.60 -3.92 -10.48
N VAL A 7 10.40 -4.65 -9.41
CA VAL A 7 9.53 -5.84 -9.39
C VAL A 7 8.43 -5.61 -8.38
N ILE A 8 7.19 -5.84 -8.80
CA ILE A 8 6.03 -5.81 -7.89
C ILE A 8 5.59 -7.25 -7.69
N ARG A 9 5.49 -7.67 -6.44
CA ARG A 9 5.08 -9.04 -6.11
C ARG A 9 4.19 -9.06 -4.86
N SER A 10 3.53 -10.19 -4.65
CA SER A 10 2.75 -10.38 -3.43
C SER A 10 3.68 -10.67 -2.26
N GLY A 11 3.33 -10.13 -1.09
CA GLY A 11 4.06 -10.40 0.13
C GLY A 11 3.70 -11.78 0.67
N ALA A 12 4.67 -12.43 1.30
CA ALA A 12 4.48 -13.73 1.95
C ALA A 12 4.76 -13.59 3.45
N VAL A 13 4.34 -14.59 4.23
CA VAL A 13 4.57 -14.56 5.67
C VAL A 13 6.06 -14.44 6.00
N ALA A 14 6.93 -15.02 5.15
CA ALA A 14 8.38 -14.92 5.34
C ALA A 14 8.89 -13.49 5.23
N ASP A 15 8.14 -12.60 4.60
CA ASP A 15 8.52 -11.19 4.47
C ASP A 15 8.19 -10.36 5.71
N LEU A 16 7.50 -10.93 6.68
CA LEU A 16 6.98 -10.18 7.82
C LEU A 16 8.00 -9.31 8.54
N PRO A 17 9.19 -9.82 8.90
CA PRO A 17 10.16 -8.96 9.60
C PRO A 17 10.56 -7.75 8.75
N ALA A 18 10.78 -7.96 7.46
CA ALA A 18 11.18 -6.88 6.56
C ALA A 18 10.05 -5.87 6.36
N ILE A 19 8.81 -6.34 6.28
CA ILE A 19 7.64 -5.47 6.14
C ILE A 19 7.51 -4.57 7.36
N LEU A 20 7.59 -5.13 8.55
CA LEU A 20 7.43 -4.36 9.78
C LEU A 20 8.53 -3.32 9.94
N GLU A 21 9.76 -3.69 9.63
CA GLU A 21 10.88 -2.76 9.67
C GLU A 21 10.70 -1.66 8.63
N PHE A 22 10.28 -2.01 7.43
CA PHE A 22 10.05 -1.06 6.37
C PHE A 22 8.98 -0.03 6.76
N TRP A 23 7.89 -0.49 7.37
CA TRP A 23 6.81 0.41 7.77
C TRP A 23 7.22 1.38 8.87
N VAL A 24 8.13 0.98 9.76
CA VAL A 24 8.65 1.89 10.76
C VAL A 24 9.47 3.00 10.10
N GLU A 25 10.28 2.66 9.11
CA GLU A 25 11.15 3.63 8.45
C GLU A 25 10.43 4.52 7.44
N ALA A 26 9.49 3.95 6.70
CA ALA A 26 8.87 4.64 5.58
C ALA A 26 7.54 5.32 5.91
N ALA A 27 6.92 4.96 7.02
CA ALA A 27 5.64 5.56 7.40
C ALA A 27 5.83 7.01 7.81
N GLU A 28 4.91 7.86 7.38
CA GLU A 28 4.95 9.26 7.72
C GLU A 28 3.81 9.66 8.63
N GLY A 29 4.14 10.46 9.64
CA GLY A 29 3.14 11.16 10.44
C GLY A 29 2.23 10.30 11.30
N THR A 30 2.62 9.07 11.64
CA THR A 30 1.80 8.24 12.50
C THR A 30 2.62 7.56 13.59
N ASP A 31 2.00 7.40 14.75
CA ASP A 31 2.56 6.63 15.85
C ASP A 31 2.04 5.21 15.80
N ARG A 32 1.64 4.78 14.65
CA ARG A 32 0.99 3.52 14.47
C ARG A 32 1.92 2.36 14.80
N ARG A 33 1.40 1.41 15.54
CA ARG A 33 2.09 0.17 15.81
C ARG A 33 1.35 -0.95 15.12
N ASP A 34 2.11 -1.79 14.46
CA ASP A 34 1.52 -2.90 13.71
C ASP A 34 1.67 -4.19 14.50
N ASP A 35 0.55 -4.87 14.69
CA ASP A 35 0.56 -6.18 15.33
C ASP A 35 0.98 -7.20 14.28
N PRO A 36 2.11 -7.90 14.50
CA PRO A 36 2.59 -8.90 13.52
C PRO A 36 1.53 -9.96 13.20
N ASN A 37 0.74 -10.36 14.18
CA ASN A 37 -0.28 -11.38 13.98
C ASN A 37 -1.37 -10.91 13.04
N LYS A 38 -1.67 -9.61 13.01
CA LYS A 38 -2.67 -9.06 12.10
C LYS A 38 -2.15 -9.05 10.67
N VAL A 39 -0.88 -8.79 10.49
CA VAL A 39 -0.28 -8.80 9.15
C VAL A 39 -0.26 -10.23 8.61
N VAL A 40 0.11 -11.20 9.45
CA VAL A 40 0.07 -12.61 9.06
C VAL A 40 -1.36 -13.02 8.66
N ALA A 41 -2.34 -12.63 9.47
CA ALA A 41 -3.74 -12.96 9.18
C ALA A 41 -4.19 -12.38 7.84
N LEU A 42 -3.76 -11.15 7.51
CA LEU A 42 -4.08 -10.56 6.22
C LEU A 42 -3.49 -11.37 5.07
N ILE A 43 -2.20 -11.71 5.17
CA ILE A 43 -1.52 -12.45 4.13
C ILE A 43 -2.13 -13.85 3.94
N GLU A 44 -2.46 -14.50 5.04
CA GLU A 44 -3.06 -15.85 4.96
C GLU A 44 -4.46 -15.82 4.40
N ARG A 45 -5.23 -14.80 4.76
CA ARG A 45 -6.60 -14.70 4.26
C ARG A 45 -6.66 -14.33 2.78
N ASP A 46 -5.77 -13.43 2.36
CA ASP A 46 -5.77 -12.93 0.98
C ASP A 46 -4.33 -12.76 0.51
N PRO A 47 -3.74 -13.85 -0.01
CA PRO A 47 -2.32 -13.86 -0.37
C PRO A 47 -1.88 -12.83 -1.42
N GLU A 48 -2.82 -12.24 -2.14
CA GLU A 48 -2.48 -11.26 -3.17
C GLU A 48 -2.79 -9.82 -2.75
N ALA A 49 -3.22 -9.60 -1.52
CA ALA A 49 -3.61 -8.26 -1.09
C ALA A 49 -2.41 -7.37 -0.78
N LEU A 50 -1.38 -7.90 -0.15
CA LEU A 50 -0.22 -7.10 0.22
C LEU A 50 0.80 -7.12 -0.90
N LEU A 51 1.02 -5.96 -1.52
CA LEU A 51 1.96 -5.81 -2.62
C LEU A 51 3.28 -5.26 -2.11
N ILE A 52 4.37 -5.80 -2.61
CA ILE A 52 5.73 -5.36 -2.28
C ILE A 52 6.42 -4.95 -3.57
N ALA A 53 7.08 -3.79 -3.54
CA ALA A 53 7.93 -3.34 -4.63
C ALA A 53 9.39 -3.56 -4.23
N GLU A 54 10.16 -4.16 -5.12
CA GLU A 54 11.58 -4.43 -4.88
C GLU A 54 12.46 -3.93 -6.01
N ILE A 55 13.65 -3.49 -5.66
CA ILE A 55 14.71 -3.19 -6.61
C ILE A 55 15.96 -3.88 -6.08
N GLY A 56 16.53 -4.78 -6.89
CA GLY A 56 17.71 -5.51 -6.49
C GLY A 56 17.53 -6.34 -5.24
N GLY A 57 16.33 -6.88 -5.02
CA GLY A 57 16.02 -7.67 -3.85
C GLY A 57 15.75 -6.85 -2.60
N ARG A 58 15.82 -5.52 -2.70
CA ARG A 58 15.54 -4.64 -1.57
C ARG A 58 14.10 -4.16 -1.64
N MET A 59 13.40 -4.22 -0.52
CA MET A 59 12.03 -3.70 -0.43
C MET A 59 12.06 -2.18 -0.47
N VAL A 60 11.41 -1.60 -1.47
CA VAL A 60 11.38 -0.15 -1.66
C VAL A 60 9.98 0.44 -1.58
N GLY A 61 8.95 -0.39 -1.52
CA GLY A 61 7.59 0.10 -1.39
C GLY A 61 6.61 -0.99 -1.02
N THR A 62 5.46 -0.57 -0.48
CA THR A 62 4.35 -1.47 -0.16
C THR A 62 3.02 -0.80 -0.47
N LEU A 63 1.99 -1.63 -0.65
CA LEU A 63 0.61 -1.17 -0.77
C LEU A 63 -0.30 -2.34 -0.44
N ILE A 64 -1.34 -2.11 0.34
CA ILE A 64 -2.34 -3.14 0.58
C ILE A 64 -3.53 -2.87 -0.32
N ALA A 65 -3.87 -3.86 -1.14
CA ALA A 65 -4.97 -3.80 -2.09
C ALA A 65 -6.08 -4.74 -1.62
N GLY A 66 -6.92 -4.25 -0.70
CA GLY A 66 -7.96 -5.05 -0.07
C GLY A 66 -9.22 -5.15 -0.91
N TRP A 67 -9.78 -6.35 -0.96
CA TRP A 67 -11.03 -6.62 -1.67
C TRP A 67 -11.93 -7.43 -0.76
N ASP A 68 -13.13 -6.94 -0.50
CA ASP A 68 -14.05 -7.61 0.41
C ASP A 68 -15.20 -8.33 -0.31
N GLY A 69 -15.14 -8.42 -1.63
CA GLY A 69 -16.20 -9.00 -2.45
C GLY A 69 -17.11 -7.94 -3.04
N TRP A 70 -17.00 -6.72 -2.60
CA TRP A 70 -17.81 -5.62 -3.09
C TRP A 70 -16.96 -4.37 -3.31
N ARG A 71 -16.12 -4.00 -2.34
CA ARG A 71 -15.35 -2.77 -2.38
C ARG A 71 -13.87 -3.00 -2.46
N ALA A 72 -13.20 -2.14 -3.21
CA ALA A 72 -11.76 -2.15 -3.35
C ALA A 72 -11.18 -1.02 -2.51
N HIS A 73 -10.23 -1.35 -1.63
CA HIS A 73 -9.63 -0.37 -0.72
C HIS A 73 -8.12 -0.43 -0.80
N LEU A 74 -7.50 0.75 -0.87
CA LEU A 74 -6.05 0.86 -0.86
C LEU A 74 -5.59 1.54 0.42
N TYR A 75 -4.59 0.97 1.08
CA TYR A 75 -3.99 1.55 2.25
C TYR A 75 -2.56 1.04 2.43
N ARG A 76 -1.80 1.69 3.30
CA ARG A 76 -0.40 1.39 3.54
C ARG A 76 0.48 1.56 2.30
N LEU A 77 0.19 2.61 1.51
CA LEU A 77 1.11 3.00 0.46
C LEU A 77 2.33 3.65 1.12
N ALA A 78 3.48 3.05 0.95
CA ALA A 78 4.73 3.56 1.49
C ALA A 78 5.83 3.33 0.49
N VAL A 79 6.72 4.31 0.32
CA VAL A 79 7.86 4.22 -0.58
C VAL A 79 9.10 4.68 0.19
N ALA A 80 10.19 3.93 0.09
CA ALA A 80 11.44 4.28 0.75
C ALA A 80 11.86 5.69 0.36
N VAL A 81 12.32 6.47 1.34
CA VAL A 81 12.64 7.89 1.14
C VAL A 81 13.60 8.09 -0.03
N GLU A 82 14.65 7.29 -0.09
CA GLU A 82 15.67 7.44 -1.14
C GLU A 82 15.20 6.98 -2.52
N PHE A 83 14.03 6.38 -2.60
CA PHE A 83 13.47 5.92 -3.88
C PHE A 83 12.22 6.68 -4.31
N ARG A 84 11.89 7.76 -3.62
CA ARG A 84 10.73 8.57 -3.98
C ARG A 84 10.98 9.32 -5.29
N ARG A 85 9.87 9.68 -5.96
CA ARG A 85 9.88 10.39 -7.24
C ARG A 85 10.44 9.55 -8.39
N ARG A 86 10.39 8.23 -8.26
CA ARG A 86 10.83 7.31 -9.32
C ARG A 86 9.67 6.49 -9.89
N GLY A 87 8.44 6.87 -9.55
CA GLY A 87 7.26 6.19 -10.08
C GLY A 87 6.90 4.89 -9.37
N ILE A 88 7.53 4.58 -8.24
CA ILE A 88 7.25 3.33 -7.51
C ILE A 88 5.83 3.31 -6.95
N GLY A 89 5.39 4.42 -6.36
CA GLY A 89 4.03 4.52 -5.85
C GLY A 89 3.00 4.31 -6.95
N GLY A 90 3.24 4.94 -8.12
CA GLY A 90 2.36 4.77 -9.27
C GLY A 90 2.32 3.33 -9.76
N ALA A 91 3.47 2.65 -9.78
CA ALA A 91 3.54 1.26 -10.22
C ALA A 91 2.77 0.35 -9.25
N LEU A 92 2.86 0.60 -7.94
CA LEU A 92 2.11 -0.16 -6.95
C LEU A 92 0.61 0.05 -7.12
N ILE A 93 0.20 1.30 -7.31
CA ILE A 93 -1.22 1.62 -7.52
C ILE A 93 -1.74 0.94 -8.79
N GLU A 94 -0.95 0.98 -9.86
CA GLU A 94 -1.34 0.34 -11.11
C GLU A 94 -1.49 -1.17 -10.95
N ALA A 95 -0.58 -1.82 -10.23
CA ALA A 95 -0.68 -3.25 -9.97
C ALA A 95 -1.93 -3.59 -9.16
N ALA A 96 -2.27 -2.74 -8.18
CA ALA A 96 -3.49 -2.93 -7.39
C ALA A 96 -4.73 -2.78 -8.26
N GLU A 97 -4.75 -1.78 -9.13
CA GLU A 97 -5.90 -1.55 -10.03
C GLU A 97 -6.09 -2.71 -10.99
N GLU A 98 -5.00 -3.30 -11.45
CA GLU A 98 -5.07 -4.47 -12.30
C GLU A 98 -5.72 -5.63 -11.57
N ARG A 99 -5.35 -5.84 -10.31
CA ARG A 99 -5.98 -6.87 -9.48
C ARG A 99 -7.48 -6.61 -9.35
N PHE A 100 -7.87 -5.36 -9.04
CA PHE A 100 -9.28 -5.01 -8.86
C PHE A 100 -10.08 -5.14 -10.14
N SER A 101 -9.47 -4.85 -11.28
CA SER A 101 -10.13 -5.05 -12.57
C SER A 101 -10.50 -6.50 -12.78
N GLY A 102 -9.67 -7.42 -12.31
CA GLY A 102 -9.95 -8.85 -12.35
C GLY A 102 -11.19 -9.24 -11.55
N PHE A 103 -11.59 -8.44 -10.56
CA PHE A 103 -12.80 -8.65 -9.78
C PHE A 103 -14.00 -7.86 -10.29
N ALA A 104 -13.83 -7.16 -11.39
CA ALA A 104 -14.86 -6.27 -11.95
C ALA A 104 -15.24 -5.14 -10.98
N ALA A 105 -14.28 -4.69 -10.18
CA ALA A 105 -14.48 -3.54 -9.31
C ALA A 105 -14.59 -2.29 -10.19
N PHE A 106 -15.57 -1.42 -9.90
CA PHE A 106 -15.71 -0.20 -10.70
C PHE A 106 -15.30 1.05 -9.93
N ARG A 107 -14.86 0.92 -8.71
CA ARG A 107 -14.36 2.05 -7.93
C ARG A 107 -13.37 1.59 -6.88
N VAL A 108 -12.36 2.42 -6.63
CA VAL A 108 -11.32 2.13 -5.65
C VAL A 108 -11.22 3.30 -4.67
N ASP A 109 -11.20 3.00 -3.38
CA ASP A 109 -11.01 4.01 -2.33
C ASP A 109 -9.58 3.94 -1.83
N ALA A 110 -9.02 5.10 -1.46
CA ALA A 110 -7.72 5.17 -0.81
C ALA A 110 -7.84 5.94 0.50
N MET A 111 -7.19 5.44 1.54
CA MET A 111 -7.18 6.12 2.84
C MET A 111 -5.88 6.91 2.94
N VAL A 112 -5.98 8.22 2.98
CA VAL A 112 -4.82 9.11 2.93
C VAL A 112 -4.92 10.13 4.06
N LEU A 113 -3.83 10.29 4.84
CA LEU A 113 -3.78 11.30 5.88
C LEU A 113 -3.82 12.69 5.26
N HIS A 114 -4.60 13.59 5.87
CA HIS A 114 -4.72 14.96 5.37
C HIS A 114 -3.38 15.68 5.30
N ASP A 115 -2.50 15.42 6.25
CA ASP A 115 -1.22 16.12 6.33
C ASP A 115 -0.12 15.50 5.48
N ASN A 116 -0.39 14.39 4.83
CA ASN A 116 0.61 13.73 4.01
C ASN A 116 0.58 14.25 2.59
N GLU A 117 1.19 15.42 2.38
CA GLU A 117 1.16 16.07 1.07
C GLU A 117 1.86 15.28 0.00
N LEU A 118 2.89 14.55 0.38
CA LEU A 118 3.62 13.73 -0.58
C LEU A 118 2.71 12.64 -1.14
N ALA A 119 1.93 12.01 -0.27
CA ALA A 119 0.97 11.00 -0.70
C ALA A 119 -0.12 11.62 -1.57
N HIS A 120 -0.56 12.84 -1.26
CA HIS A 120 -1.57 13.52 -2.06
C HIS A 120 -1.12 13.65 -3.51
N HIS A 121 0.14 14.00 -3.74
CA HIS A 121 0.67 14.10 -5.10
C HIS A 121 0.62 12.75 -5.81
N ALA A 122 1.00 11.68 -5.14
CA ALA A 122 1.00 10.34 -5.75
C ALA A 122 -0.42 9.92 -6.12
N TRP A 123 -1.38 10.14 -5.23
CA TRP A 123 -2.76 9.76 -5.49
C TRP A 123 -3.38 10.60 -6.60
N GLN A 124 -3.13 11.92 -6.60
CA GLN A 124 -3.63 12.78 -7.65
C GLN A 124 -3.04 12.41 -9.00
N ALA A 125 -1.75 12.10 -9.04
CA ALA A 125 -1.09 11.69 -10.28
C ALA A 125 -1.69 10.39 -10.83
N ALA A 126 -2.19 9.52 -9.95
CA ALA A 126 -2.82 8.27 -10.34
C ALA A 126 -4.31 8.43 -10.68
N GLY A 127 -4.84 9.65 -10.62
CA GLY A 127 -6.22 9.93 -11.00
C GLY A 127 -7.23 9.89 -9.85
N TYR A 128 -6.76 9.79 -8.61
CA TYR A 128 -7.64 9.78 -7.45
C TYR A 128 -7.98 11.21 -7.03
N ARG A 129 -9.20 11.38 -6.54
CA ARG A 129 -9.67 12.67 -6.05
C ARG A 129 -10.25 12.55 -4.67
N ARG A 130 -9.95 13.55 -3.84
CA ARG A 130 -10.46 13.62 -2.50
C ARG A 130 -11.97 13.85 -2.52
N GLN A 131 -12.70 13.15 -1.65
CA GLN A 131 -14.14 13.34 -1.47
C GLN A 131 -14.39 13.95 -0.10
N ALA A 132 -14.51 15.27 -0.06
CA ALA A 132 -14.61 16.02 1.19
C ALA A 132 -15.91 15.76 1.97
N GLN A 133 -16.95 15.27 1.30
CA GLN A 133 -18.23 14.99 1.97
C GLN A 133 -18.20 13.73 2.84
N TRP A 134 -17.14 12.93 2.74
CA TRP A 134 -17.00 11.72 3.53
C TRP A 134 -15.98 11.92 4.64
N GLY A 135 -16.26 11.38 5.80
CA GLY A 135 -15.32 11.39 6.91
C GLY A 135 -15.12 10.00 7.47
N ARG A 136 -14.02 9.82 8.15
CA ARG A 136 -13.70 8.53 8.76
C ARG A 136 -14.23 8.49 10.20
N TRP A 137 -14.99 7.45 10.53
CA TRP A 137 -15.51 7.23 11.86
C TRP A 137 -14.86 5.96 12.42
N VAL A 138 -14.27 6.02 13.60
CA VAL A 138 -13.49 4.92 14.15
C VAL A 138 -13.91 4.61 15.57
N LYS A 139 -13.99 3.33 15.88
CA LYS A 139 -14.22 2.87 17.24
C LYS A 139 -13.32 1.66 17.48
N PRO A 140 -12.38 1.74 18.42
CA PRO A 140 -11.58 0.58 18.78
C PRO A 140 -12.47 -0.48 19.41
N LEU A 141 -12.20 -1.75 19.11
CA LEU A 141 -12.96 -2.86 19.66
C LEU A 141 -12.26 -3.52 20.85
N VAL A 142 -11.01 -3.18 21.07
CA VAL A 142 -10.24 -3.64 22.23
C VAL A 142 -9.41 -2.49 22.78
#